data_9b6a4fb4af9deaa8cba9a1fdaae1aff8
#
_entry.id   9b6a4fb4af9deaa8cba9a1fdaae1aff8
#
_cell.length_a   1.000
_cell.length_b   1.000
_cell.length_c   1.000
_cell.angle_alpha   90.00
_cell.angle_beta   90.00
_cell.angle_gamma   90.00
#
_symmetry.space_group_name_H-M   'P 1'
#
loop_
_entity.id
_entity.type
_entity.pdbx_description
1 polymer ?
#
loop_
_entity_poly.entity_id
_entity_poly.type
_entity_poly.pdbx_seq_one_letter_code
_entity_poly.pdbx_strand_id
1 'polypeptide(L)'
;WHRVEGLWVPKTITHRPQSWFTLNRGYRQELRLRTNTVSATEAGPVQGDPLTPFGWITHVHKAKSGYLERSALFRQLVWTYLFKNYSVGDLAEFLEIYGIPVRIGKYPASASEKEKATLLRALAAVGHNAAGIIPDGMLIEFENAATGDPDAFMAMIDWCEKNQSKVILGGTLTS
;
A
#
# COMPACT_ATOMS: atom_id res chain seq x y z
N TRP A 1 -14.03 -12.85 32.89
CA TRP A 1 -15.35 -13.45 32.83
C TRP A 1 -16.23 -12.91 33.96
N HIS A 2 -17.51 -12.69 33.71
CA HIS A 2 -18.54 -12.34 34.68
C HIS A 2 -19.85 -13.03 34.33
N ARG A 3 -20.72 -13.17 35.29
CA ARG A 3 -22.00 -13.89 35.12
C ARG A 3 -23.12 -12.88 34.87
N VAL A 4 -23.81 -13.05 33.74
CA VAL A 4 -25.01 -12.27 33.38
C VAL A 4 -26.13 -13.25 33.08
N GLU A 5 -27.25 -13.09 33.74
CA GLU A 5 -28.46 -13.96 33.56
C GLU A 5 -28.16 -15.48 33.59
N GLY A 6 -27.20 -15.88 34.41
CA GLY A 6 -26.79 -17.28 34.52
C GLY A 6 -25.72 -17.73 33.53
N LEU A 7 -25.36 -16.93 32.53
CA LEU A 7 -24.31 -17.21 31.55
C LEU A 7 -22.99 -16.57 31.91
N TRP A 8 -21.91 -17.27 31.63
CA TRP A 8 -20.56 -16.70 31.71
C TRP A 8 -20.21 -15.94 30.43
N VAL A 9 -19.99 -14.64 30.53
CA VAL A 9 -19.61 -13.79 29.41
C VAL A 9 -18.23 -13.17 29.66
N PRO A 10 -17.42 -12.93 28.61
CA PRO A 10 -16.14 -12.25 28.77
C PRO A 10 -16.37 -10.82 29.23
N LYS A 11 -15.65 -10.39 30.28
CA LYS A 11 -15.70 -9.00 30.78
C LYS A 11 -15.11 -8.02 29.76
N THR A 12 -14.00 -8.41 29.13
CA THR A 12 -13.31 -7.63 28.14
C THR A 12 -12.68 -8.56 27.11
N ILE A 13 -12.64 -8.13 25.85
CA ILE A 13 -11.90 -8.79 24.78
C ILE A 13 -10.84 -7.77 24.30
N THR A 14 -9.59 -8.11 24.44
CA THR A 14 -8.48 -7.21 24.14
C THR A 14 -7.57 -7.84 23.11
N HIS A 15 -7.24 -7.11 22.05
CA HIS A 15 -6.24 -7.52 21.06
C HIS A 15 -4.86 -7.65 21.72
N ARG A 16 -4.09 -8.66 21.29
CA ARG A 16 -2.70 -8.86 21.71
C ARG A 16 -1.78 -8.86 20.51
N PRO A 17 -0.58 -8.24 20.61
CA PRO A 17 0.37 -8.20 19.51
C PRO A 17 0.82 -9.60 19.09
N GLN A 18 1.03 -9.82 17.79
CA GLN A 18 1.54 -11.09 17.27
C GLN A 18 2.91 -11.47 17.86
N SER A 19 3.71 -10.49 18.30
CA SER A 19 5.01 -10.72 18.93
C SER A 19 4.94 -11.50 20.26
N TRP A 20 3.75 -11.60 20.87
CA TRP A 20 3.53 -12.38 22.10
C TRP A 20 3.42 -13.88 21.81
N PHE A 21 3.27 -14.27 20.55
CA PHE A 21 2.99 -15.63 20.17
C PHE A 21 4.15 -16.26 19.42
N THR A 22 4.21 -17.57 19.46
CA THR A 22 5.13 -18.39 18.70
C THR A 22 4.39 -19.61 18.17
N LEU A 23 4.92 -20.22 17.12
CA LEU A 23 4.41 -21.48 16.60
C LEU A 23 5.22 -22.65 17.19
N ASN A 24 4.51 -23.73 17.48
CA ASN A 24 5.16 -24.97 17.82
C ASN A 24 6.09 -25.41 16.67
N ARG A 25 7.38 -25.60 16.96
CA ARG A 25 8.37 -25.96 15.94
C ARG A 25 8.13 -27.33 15.32
N GLY A 26 7.57 -28.29 16.09
CA GLY A 26 7.30 -29.64 15.60
C GLY A 26 6.14 -29.68 14.61
N TYR A 27 4.99 -29.15 15.00
CA TYR A 27 3.77 -29.21 14.21
C TYR A 27 3.51 -27.98 13.34
N ARG A 28 4.09 -26.81 13.68
CA ARG A 28 3.92 -25.51 12.99
C ARG A 28 2.46 -25.11 12.70
N GLN A 29 1.55 -25.67 13.47
CA GLN A 29 0.10 -25.42 13.38
C GLN A 29 -0.51 -24.98 14.69
N GLU A 30 0.22 -25.16 15.79
CA GLU A 30 -0.22 -24.76 17.12
C GLU A 30 0.36 -23.41 17.49
N LEU A 31 -0.51 -22.44 17.77
CA LEU A 31 -0.13 -21.14 18.29
C LEU A 31 0.05 -21.23 19.81
N ARG A 32 1.17 -20.73 20.32
CA ARG A 32 1.52 -20.75 21.75
C ARG A 32 1.93 -19.37 22.22
N LEU A 33 1.75 -19.10 23.49
CA LEU A 33 2.27 -17.88 24.11
C LEU A 33 3.81 -17.97 24.18
N ARG A 34 4.50 -16.92 23.78
CA ARG A 34 5.95 -16.85 23.79
C ARG A 34 6.45 -16.66 25.23
N THR A 35 6.87 -17.73 25.83
CA THR A 35 7.52 -17.75 27.15
C THR A 35 8.84 -18.50 27.06
N ASN A 36 9.67 -18.43 28.09
CA ASN A 36 10.91 -19.19 28.16
C ASN A 36 10.68 -20.65 28.60
N THR A 37 9.44 -21.03 28.82
CA THR A 37 9.07 -22.39 29.22
C THR A 37 9.28 -23.37 28.06
N VAL A 38 9.96 -24.45 28.33
CA VAL A 38 10.13 -25.56 27.40
C VAL A 38 9.44 -26.77 27.99
N SER A 39 8.41 -27.27 27.30
CA SER A 39 7.68 -28.47 27.70
C SER A 39 8.14 -29.65 26.86
N ALA A 40 8.34 -30.79 27.47
CA ALA A 40 8.58 -32.05 26.77
C ALA A 40 7.24 -32.58 26.26
N THR A 41 7.19 -32.97 24.99
CA THR A 41 6.04 -33.63 24.38
C THR A 41 6.51 -34.88 23.65
N GLU A 42 5.59 -35.79 23.30
CA GLU A 42 5.90 -36.97 22.50
C GLU A 42 6.57 -36.63 21.17
N ALA A 43 6.31 -35.45 20.61
CA ALA A 43 6.91 -34.96 19.37
C ALA A 43 8.23 -34.17 19.59
N GLY A 44 8.73 -34.09 20.83
CA GLY A 44 9.93 -33.34 21.18
C GLY A 44 9.69 -32.08 22.01
N PRO A 45 10.75 -31.31 22.30
CA PRO A 45 10.63 -30.11 23.14
C PRO A 45 9.86 -29.00 22.42
N VAL A 46 8.87 -28.44 23.10
CA VAL A 46 8.01 -27.36 22.61
C VAL A 46 8.23 -26.11 23.45
N GLN A 47 8.55 -25.01 22.79
CA GLN A 47 8.75 -23.71 23.43
C GLN A 47 7.43 -22.95 23.57
N GLY A 48 7.26 -22.29 24.70
CA GLY A 48 6.11 -21.47 25.01
C GLY A 48 4.97 -22.22 25.69
N ASP A 49 4.00 -21.48 26.21
CA ASP A 49 2.85 -22.02 26.92
C ASP A 49 1.64 -22.22 25.98
N PRO A 50 0.85 -23.28 26.16
CA PRO A 50 -0.35 -23.48 25.39
C PRO A 50 -1.37 -22.36 25.68
N LEU A 51 -2.16 -21.98 24.68
CA LEU A 51 -3.26 -21.04 24.87
C LEU A 51 -4.40 -21.77 25.59
N THR A 52 -4.71 -21.33 26.81
CA THR A 52 -5.76 -21.94 27.63
C THR A 52 -7.14 -21.75 27.00
N PRO A 53 -7.99 -22.78 27.01
CA PRO A 53 -9.37 -22.66 26.56
C PRO A 53 -10.09 -21.53 27.29
N PHE A 54 -10.97 -20.83 26.60
CA PHE A 54 -11.74 -19.67 27.09
C PHE A 54 -10.92 -18.45 27.51
N GLY A 55 -9.60 -18.53 27.54
CA GLY A 55 -8.71 -17.39 27.79
C GLY A 55 -8.35 -16.63 26.51
N TRP A 56 -8.45 -17.27 25.37
CA TRP A 56 -8.00 -16.76 24.07
C TRP A 56 -9.00 -17.04 22.95
N ILE A 57 -9.17 -16.06 22.08
CA ILE A 57 -9.85 -16.23 20.80
C ILE A 57 -8.76 -16.25 19.72
N THR A 58 -8.58 -17.39 19.07
CA THR A 58 -7.63 -17.57 17.97
C THR A 58 -8.37 -17.67 16.65
N HIS A 59 -8.02 -16.81 15.71
CA HIS A 59 -8.50 -16.91 14.33
C HIS A 59 -7.39 -17.40 13.42
N VAL A 60 -7.66 -18.43 12.65
CA VAL A 60 -6.75 -18.99 11.65
C VAL A 60 -7.41 -18.94 10.29
N HIS A 61 -6.86 -18.13 9.40
CA HIS A 61 -7.29 -18.10 8.02
C HIS A 61 -6.72 -19.30 7.26
N LYS A 62 -7.56 -20.30 7.00
CA LYS A 62 -7.16 -21.53 6.31
C LYS A 62 -7.30 -21.41 4.79
N ALA A 63 -6.57 -20.46 4.17
CA ALA A 63 -6.63 -20.25 2.72
C ALA A 63 -6.00 -21.40 1.91
N LYS A 64 -5.10 -22.15 2.52
CA LYS A 64 -4.42 -23.30 1.89
C LYS A 64 -3.93 -24.29 2.94
N SER A 65 -3.64 -25.51 2.52
CA SER A 65 -2.97 -26.51 3.34
C SER A 65 -1.50 -26.14 3.60
N GLY A 66 -0.93 -26.67 4.66
CA GLY A 66 0.47 -26.50 5.05
C GLY A 66 0.64 -25.76 6.35
N TYR A 67 1.82 -25.20 6.55
CA TYR A 67 2.18 -24.54 7.80
C TYR A 67 1.40 -23.22 7.99
N LEU A 68 0.99 -22.97 9.23
CA LEU A 68 0.20 -21.80 9.61
C LEU A 68 0.88 -20.48 9.21
N GLU A 69 2.19 -20.38 9.39
CA GLU A 69 3.00 -19.21 9.01
C GLU A 69 2.98 -18.89 7.49
N ARG A 70 2.67 -19.90 6.66
CA ARG A 70 2.55 -19.74 5.20
C ARG A 70 1.14 -19.39 4.74
N SER A 71 0.19 -19.41 5.63
CA SER A 71 -1.22 -19.08 5.35
C SER A 71 -1.54 -17.60 5.56
N ALA A 72 -0.54 -16.79 5.93
CA ALA A 72 -0.74 -15.37 6.16
C ALA A 72 -1.19 -14.65 4.89
N LEU A 73 -2.19 -13.79 5.02
CA LEU A 73 -2.75 -12.98 3.92
C LEU A 73 -1.73 -12.03 3.29
N PHE A 74 -0.71 -11.66 4.03
CA PHE A 74 0.35 -10.75 3.54
C PHE A 74 0.93 -11.18 2.19
N ARG A 75 1.12 -12.48 1.97
CA ARG A 75 1.68 -13.00 0.73
C ARG A 75 0.79 -12.73 -0.49
N GLN A 76 -0.53 -12.75 -0.31
CA GLN A 76 -1.48 -12.41 -1.37
C GLN A 76 -1.64 -10.90 -1.54
N LEU A 77 -1.54 -10.15 -0.43
CA LEU A 77 -1.78 -8.71 -0.41
C LEU A 77 -0.59 -7.88 -0.88
N VAL A 78 0.65 -8.39 -0.76
CA VAL A 78 1.86 -7.61 -1.01
C VAL A 78 1.92 -7.04 -2.43
N TRP A 79 1.55 -7.82 -3.44
CA TRP A 79 1.59 -7.38 -4.83
C TRP A 79 0.54 -6.32 -5.15
N THR A 80 -0.69 -6.54 -4.70
CA THR A 80 -1.76 -5.55 -4.88
C THR A 80 -1.49 -4.27 -4.11
N TYR A 81 -0.85 -4.36 -2.95
CA TYR A 81 -0.39 -3.20 -2.19
C TYR A 81 0.69 -2.42 -2.95
N LEU A 82 1.71 -3.09 -3.47
CA LEU A 82 2.79 -2.46 -4.22
C LEU A 82 2.26 -1.79 -5.50
N PHE A 83 1.49 -2.50 -6.30
CA PHE A 83 0.94 -1.95 -7.54
C PHE A 83 0.02 -0.76 -7.29
N LYS A 84 -0.81 -0.80 -6.24
CA LYS A 84 -1.62 0.33 -5.83
C LYS A 84 -0.77 1.55 -5.51
N ASN A 85 0.29 1.39 -4.70
CA ASN A 85 1.16 2.50 -4.32
C ASN A 85 1.91 3.08 -5.53
N TYR A 86 2.40 2.25 -6.44
CA TYR A 86 3.01 2.72 -7.68
C TYR A 86 2.01 3.49 -8.54
N SER A 87 0.83 2.94 -8.77
CA SER A 87 -0.21 3.63 -9.56
C SER A 87 -0.66 4.95 -8.95
N VAL A 88 -0.71 5.07 -7.63
CA VAL A 88 -0.99 6.35 -6.96
C VAL A 88 0.16 7.33 -7.15
N GLY A 89 1.41 6.86 -7.06
CA GLY A 89 2.59 7.68 -7.31
C GLY A 89 2.64 8.19 -8.76
N ASP A 90 2.44 7.29 -9.72
CA ASP A 90 2.44 7.60 -11.14
C ASP A 90 1.29 8.54 -11.52
N LEU A 91 0.10 8.36 -10.92
CA LEU A 91 -1.03 9.28 -11.09
C LEU A 91 -0.70 10.67 -10.55
N ALA A 92 -0.05 10.77 -9.39
CA ALA A 92 0.35 12.06 -8.82
C ALA A 92 1.39 12.75 -9.72
N GLU A 93 2.38 12.04 -10.22
CA GLU A 93 3.36 12.55 -11.18
C GLU A 93 2.70 12.97 -12.49
N PHE A 94 1.79 12.15 -13.01
CA PHE A 94 1.00 12.49 -14.19
C PHE A 94 0.23 13.80 -14.00
N LEU A 95 -0.48 13.97 -12.89
CA LEU A 95 -1.24 15.18 -12.60
C LEU A 95 -0.32 16.41 -12.42
N GLU A 96 0.89 16.22 -11.89
CA GLU A 96 1.88 17.30 -11.80
C GLU A 96 2.38 17.73 -13.17
N ILE A 97 2.66 16.80 -14.06
CA ILE A 97 3.18 17.09 -15.41
C ILE A 97 2.06 17.67 -16.30
N TYR A 98 0.88 17.06 -16.31
CA TYR A 98 -0.20 17.41 -17.22
C TYR A 98 -1.19 18.43 -16.63
N GLY A 99 -1.27 18.58 -15.33
CA GLY A 99 -2.11 19.57 -14.65
C GLY A 99 -1.58 21.00 -14.75
N ILE A 100 -0.32 21.18 -15.17
CA ILE A 100 0.32 22.49 -15.25
C ILE A 100 0.73 22.78 -16.68
N PRO A 101 0.15 23.80 -17.32
CA PRO A 101 0.47 24.13 -18.70
C PRO A 101 1.95 24.53 -18.84
N VAL A 102 2.64 23.91 -19.78
CA VAL A 102 3.99 24.32 -20.18
C VAL A 102 3.91 25.73 -20.79
N ARG A 103 4.74 26.64 -20.29
CA ARG A 103 4.80 28.02 -20.75
C ARG A 103 5.98 28.23 -21.67
N ILE A 104 5.73 28.68 -22.88
CA ILE A 104 6.75 28.95 -23.87
C ILE A 104 6.73 30.44 -24.19
N GLY A 105 7.82 31.13 -23.92
CA GLY A 105 8.03 32.50 -24.33
C GLY A 105 8.72 32.56 -25.67
N LYS A 106 8.18 33.30 -26.65
CA LYS A 106 8.83 33.56 -27.94
C LYS A 106 9.58 34.87 -27.90
N TYR A 107 10.75 34.91 -28.49
CA TYR A 107 11.55 36.13 -28.62
C TYR A 107 12.03 36.32 -30.05
N PRO A 108 12.18 37.56 -30.58
CA PRO A 108 12.68 37.83 -31.92
C PRO A 108 14.16 37.48 -32.05
N ALA A 109 14.59 37.12 -33.26
CA ALA A 109 15.98 36.71 -33.51
C ALA A 109 17.03 37.80 -33.15
N SER A 110 16.60 39.04 -33.07
CA SER A 110 17.43 40.20 -32.68
C SER A 110 17.53 40.44 -31.17
N ALA A 111 16.84 39.60 -30.35
CA ALA A 111 16.84 39.83 -28.91
C ALA A 111 18.20 39.60 -28.28
N SER A 112 18.60 40.53 -27.42
CA SER A 112 19.80 40.46 -26.62
C SER A 112 19.74 39.38 -25.54
N GLU A 113 20.84 38.86 -25.08
CA GLU A 113 20.91 37.89 -23.98
C GLU A 113 20.24 38.40 -22.69
N LYS A 114 20.29 39.71 -22.45
CA LYS A 114 19.62 40.32 -21.30
C LYS A 114 18.13 40.28 -21.41
N GLU A 115 17.54 40.45 -22.59
CA GLU A 115 16.12 40.37 -22.86
C GLU A 115 15.63 38.94 -22.74
N LYS A 116 16.38 37.98 -23.27
CA LYS A 116 16.10 36.53 -23.13
C LYS A 116 16.09 36.10 -21.66
N ALA A 117 17.08 36.52 -20.88
CA ALA A 117 17.19 36.23 -19.47
C ALA A 117 16.03 36.86 -18.66
N THR A 118 15.60 38.07 -19.08
CA THR A 118 14.45 38.74 -18.45
C THR A 118 13.12 38.02 -18.75
N LEU A 119 12.94 37.59 -20.00
CA LEU A 119 11.76 36.85 -20.42
C LEU A 119 11.69 35.49 -19.68
N LEU A 120 12.78 34.75 -19.63
CA LEU A 120 12.85 33.47 -18.92
C LEU A 120 12.53 33.64 -17.42
N ARG A 121 13.07 34.67 -16.80
CA ARG A 121 12.81 34.99 -15.40
C ARG A 121 11.35 35.36 -15.13
N ALA A 122 10.74 36.12 -16.05
CA ALA A 122 9.33 36.46 -15.97
C ALA A 122 8.43 35.24 -16.11
N LEU A 123 8.73 34.32 -17.03
CA LEU A 123 8.00 33.08 -17.20
C LEU A 123 8.13 32.16 -15.97
N ALA A 124 9.33 32.06 -15.41
CA ALA A 124 9.58 31.27 -14.20
C ALA A 124 8.89 31.86 -12.96
N ALA A 125 8.73 33.18 -12.89
CA ALA A 125 8.07 33.87 -11.77
C ALA A 125 6.54 33.67 -11.73
N VAL A 126 5.92 33.31 -12.85
CA VAL A 126 4.45 33.11 -12.95
C VAL A 126 4.00 31.75 -12.41
N GLY A 127 4.90 30.83 -12.12
CA GLY A 127 4.54 29.52 -11.55
C GLY A 127 5.74 28.61 -11.30
N HIS A 128 5.53 27.55 -10.55
CA HIS A 128 6.59 26.65 -10.08
C HIS A 128 7.14 25.66 -11.10
N ASN A 129 6.69 25.68 -12.37
CA ASN A 129 6.98 24.59 -13.30
C ASN A 129 7.56 25.02 -14.64
N ALA A 130 7.97 24.02 -15.42
CA ALA A 130 8.75 24.12 -16.64
C ALA A 130 8.40 25.33 -17.53
N ALA A 131 9.34 26.25 -17.63
CA ALA A 131 9.29 27.37 -18.54
C ALA A 131 10.48 27.31 -19.51
N GLY A 132 10.24 27.56 -20.78
CA GLY A 132 11.27 27.61 -21.81
C GLY A 132 11.14 28.89 -22.65
N ILE A 133 12.24 29.30 -23.28
CA ILE A 133 12.23 30.38 -24.27
C ILE A 133 12.75 29.83 -25.61
N ILE A 134 12.11 30.24 -26.70
CA ILE A 134 12.50 29.86 -28.05
C ILE A 134 12.56 31.10 -28.95
N PRO A 135 13.43 31.15 -29.97
CA PRO A 135 13.40 32.18 -30.99
C PRO A 135 12.06 32.18 -31.75
N ASP A 136 11.65 33.37 -32.15
CA ASP A 136 10.49 33.49 -33.04
C ASP A 136 10.81 32.86 -34.41
N GLY A 137 9.98 31.89 -34.82
CA GLY A 137 10.23 31.05 -36.00
C GLY A 137 10.79 29.65 -35.71
N MET A 138 11.14 29.33 -34.46
CA MET A 138 11.31 27.94 -34.02
C MET A 138 10.03 27.42 -33.43
N LEU A 139 9.60 26.27 -33.90
CA LEU A 139 8.45 25.53 -33.35
C LEU A 139 9.01 24.37 -32.50
N ILE A 140 8.68 24.35 -31.24
CA ILE A 140 8.79 23.12 -30.45
C ILE A 140 7.42 22.48 -30.52
N GLU A 141 7.31 21.47 -31.34
CA GLU A 141 6.16 20.57 -31.29
C GLU A 141 6.36 19.65 -30.09
N PHE A 142 5.56 19.87 -29.06
CA PHE A 142 5.34 18.81 -28.11
C PHE A 142 4.46 17.79 -28.81
N GLU A 143 5.09 16.75 -29.39
CA GLU A 143 4.30 15.57 -29.70
C GLU A 143 3.65 15.15 -28.37
N ASN A 144 2.33 15.28 -28.33
CA ASN A 144 1.54 14.65 -27.30
C ASN A 144 1.64 13.12 -27.49
N ALA A 145 2.84 12.59 -27.27
CA ALA A 145 3.09 11.15 -27.27
C ALA A 145 2.35 10.45 -26.13
N ALA A 146 1.68 11.22 -25.29
CA ALA A 146 0.81 10.69 -24.26
C ALA A 146 -0.34 11.67 -24.02
N THR A 147 -1.42 11.52 -24.75
CA THR A 147 -2.72 11.68 -24.11
C THR A 147 -2.82 10.56 -23.08
N GLY A 148 -2.05 10.71 -21.99
CA GLY A 148 -2.11 9.77 -20.88
C GLY A 148 -3.51 9.80 -20.33
N ASP A 149 -4.16 8.66 -20.34
CA ASP A 149 -5.49 8.52 -19.78
C ASP A 149 -5.34 8.25 -18.26
N PRO A 150 -5.70 9.20 -17.37
CA PRO A 150 -5.67 8.98 -15.95
C PRO A 150 -6.56 7.81 -15.51
N ASP A 151 -7.54 7.44 -16.33
CA ASP A 151 -8.44 6.32 -16.06
C ASP A 151 -7.70 4.99 -16.01
N ALA A 152 -6.58 4.84 -16.71
CA ALA A 152 -5.75 3.64 -16.62
C ALA A 152 -5.17 3.44 -15.21
N PHE A 153 -4.69 4.49 -14.58
CA PHE A 153 -4.18 4.44 -13.20
C PHE A 153 -5.31 4.17 -12.21
N MET A 154 -6.45 4.83 -12.39
CA MET A 154 -7.64 4.60 -11.56
C MET A 154 -8.17 3.18 -11.69
N ALA A 155 -8.19 2.62 -12.89
CA ALA A 155 -8.57 1.22 -13.12
C ALA A 155 -7.64 0.23 -12.40
N MET A 156 -6.33 0.49 -12.38
CA MET A 156 -5.38 -0.33 -11.62
C MET A 156 -5.59 -0.22 -10.12
N ILE A 157 -5.82 0.98 -9.60
CA ILE A 157 -6.11 1.21 -8.18
C ILE A 157 -7.38 0.45 -7.78
N ASP A 158 -8.46 0.61 -8.52
CA ASP A 158 -9.74 -0.09 -8.28
C ASP A 158 -9.58 -1.61 -8.34
N TRP A 159 -8.85 -2.12 -9.33
CA TRP A 159 -8.53 -3.55 -9.41
C TRP A 159 -7.78 -4.05 -8.17
N CYS A 160 -6.79 -3.30 -7.71
CA CYS A 160 -6.04 -3.65 -6.50
C CYS A 160 -6.95 -3.66 -5.26
N GLU A 161 -7.79 -2.65 -5.08
CA GLU A 161 -8.72 -2.54 -3.95
C GLU A 161 -9.73 -3.68 -3.92
N LYS A 162 -10.33 -4.00 -5.07
CA LYS A 162 -11.25 -5.13 -5.20
C LYS A 162 -10.58 -6.47 -4.87
N ASN A 163 -9.33 -6.67 -5.30
CA ASN A 163 -8.61 -7.91 -4.97
C ASN A 163 -8.21 -7.96 -3.49
N GLN A 164 -7.80 -6.85 -2.88
CA GLN A 164 -7.54 -6.77 -1.44
C GLN A 164 -8.81 -7.08 -0.64
N SER A 165 -9.95 -6.50 -1.04
CA SER A 165 -11.24 -6.77 -0.42
C SER A 165 -11.62 -8.25 -0.50
N LYS A 166 -11.48 -8.88 -1.67
CA LYS A 166 -11.71 -10.33 -1.83
C LYS A 166 -10.85 -11.18 -0.91
N VAL A 167 -9.58 -10.83 -0.76
CA VAL A 167 -8.65 -11.59 0.07
C VAL A 167 -8.97 -11.44 1.56
N ILE A 168 -9.37 -10.25 2.01
CA ILE A 168 -9.61 -9.95 3.43
C ILE A 168 -11.04 -10.32 3.83
N LEU A 169 -12.03 -9.93 3.03
CA LEU A 169 -13.45 -10.03 3.37
C LEU A 169 -14.17 -11.18 2.65
N GLY A 170 -13.53 -11.79 1.65
CA GLY A 170 -14.14 -12.84 0.84
C GLY A 170 -15.06 -12.33 -0.28
N GLY A 171 -15.21 -11.02 -0.45
CA GLY A 171 -16.07 -10.42 -1.47
C GLY A 171 -15.78 -8.94 -1.71
N THR A 172 -16.49 -8.35 -2.67
CA THR A 172 -16.38 -6.93 -3.04
C THR A 172 -17.66 -6.14 -2.82
N LEU A 173 -18.74 -6.78 -2.37
CA LEU A 173 -20.07 -6.18 -2.24
C LEU A 173 -20.31 -5.41 -0.94
N THR A 174 -19.34 -5.40 -0.03
CA THR A 174 -19.45 -4.74 1.27
C THR A 174 -18.56 -3.50 1.40
N SER A 175 -17.99 -3.05 0.31
CA SER A 175 -17.15 -1.85 0.25
C SER A 175 -17.86 -0.75 -0.52
#